data_0c5310b851b7a43d00213bfc66f356cf
#
_entry.id   0c5310b851b7a43d00213bfc66f356cf
#
_cell.length_a   1.000
_cell.length_b   1.000
_cell.length_c   1.000
_cell.angle_alpha   90.00
_cell.angle_beta   90.00
_cell.angle_gamma   90.00
#
_symmetry.space_group_name_H-M   'P 1'
#
loop_
_entity.id
_entity.type
_entity.pdbx_description
1 polymer ?
#
loop_
_entity_poly.entity_id
_entity_poly.type
_entity_poly.pdbx_seq_one_letter_code
_entity_poly.pdbx_strand_id
1 'polypeptide(L)'
;MVDESAIEDTVFALAASPDYAADRTVYAARATGLYRSTDCGASWQPAYDSLALQSDLVTSAVAVSPDFVGDRTVFAGCSGGVVCSYDAGQTWHVIALPTPPSIVSCLAFSPCYADDGIAFLGTMEDGVYRSADRGQSWARWNFGLFDLRVLALDLSPDFSHDETVFAGTETGIYISKSGGRSWRPLSLPDEAAPILSLAVSSGFAHDGVLWAGTDSTGLWVSADRGKTWRRSGAEELQVSVNALIISDQSSTEQQLLALATEGLLLSRDGGDTWTALAAELLAELEPSAVVAPVGIEGVLLVGLADGRVLCLTV
;
A
#
# COMPACT_ATOMS: atom_id res chain seq x y z
N MET A 1 21.85 -34.11 -1.59
CA MET A 1 20.59 -33.63 -2.15
C MET A 1 20.26 -32.38 -1.36
N VAL A 2 20.47 -31.23 -1.99
CA VAL A 2 20.09 -29.96 -1.40
C VAL A 2 18.58 -29.93 -1.51
N ASP A 3 17.92 -29.78 -0.40
CA ASP A 3 16.47 -29.58 -0.28
C ASP A 3 16.12 -28.38 -1.19
N GLU A 4 15.22 -28.59 -2.16
CA GLU A 4 14.67 -27.50 -2.92
C GLU A 4 13.95 -26.63 -1.90
N SER A 5 14.53 -25.46 -1.60
CA SER A 5 14.00 -24.49 -0.68
C SER A 5 12.53 -24.27 -1.01
N ALA A 6 11.65 -24.68 -0.11
CA ALA A 6 10.26 -24.26 -0.16
C ALA A 6 10.26 -22.74 -0.34
N ILE A 7 9.62 -22.25 -1.40
CA ILE A 7 9.43 -20.83 -1.61
C ILE A 7 8.69 -20.36 -0.34
N GLU A 8 9.33 -19.50 0.45
CA GLU A 8 8.68 -18.91 1.60
C GLU A 8 7.45 -18.17 1.08
N ASP A 9 6.26 -18.52 1.59
CA ASP A 9 4.99 -17.96 1.11
C ASP A 9 4.73 -16.57 1.69
N THR A 10 5.71 -15.68 1.52
CA THR A 10 5.70 -14.33 2.07
C THR A 10 4.43 -13.58 1.75
N VAL A 11 3.82 -12.95 2.75
CA VAL A 11 2.70 -12.00 2.59
C VAL A 11 3.26 -10.65 2.18
N PHE A 12 3.12 -10.27 0.93
CA PHE A 12 3.63 -9.00 0.40
C PHE A 12 2.71 -7.81 0.71
N ALA A 13 1.40 -8.03 0.73
CA ALA A 13 0.42 -6.99 1.00
C ALA A 13 -0.86 -7.57 1.59
N LEU A 14 -1.54 -6.76 2.41
CA LEU A 14 -2.86 -7.02 2.96
C LEU A 14 -3.80 -5.88 2.59
N ALA A 15 -5.04 -6.20 2.22
CA ALA A 15 -6.08 -5.21 2.00
C ALA A 15 -7.41 -5.70 2.57
N ALA A 16 -8.06 -4.85 3.37
CA ALA A 16 -9.33 -5.18 4.01
C ALA A 16 -10.49 -4.43 3.35
N SER A 17 -11.68 -5.02 3.45
CA SER A 17 -12.93 -4.34 3.09
C SER A 17 -13.10 -3.06 3.93
N PRO A 18 -13.58 -1.95 3.36
CA PRO A 18 -14.00 -0.78 4.13
C PRO A 18 -15.13 -1.08 5.13
N ASP A 19 -15.93 -2.13 4.89
CA ASP A 19 -16.98 -2.61 5.79
C ASP A 19 -16.56 -3.86 6.58
N TYR A 20 -15.27 -3.98 6.86
CA TYR A 20 -14.70 -5.14 7.56
C TYR A 20 -15.42 -5.48 8.87
N ALA A 21 -15.91 -4.49 9.58
CA ALA A 21 -16.68 -4.71 10.82
C ALA A 21 -17.92 -5.60 10.60
N ALA A 22 -18.52 -5.53 9.41
CA ALA A 22 -19.70 -6.31 9.04
C ALA A 22 -19.34 -7.58 8.24
N ASP A 23 -18.47 -7.45 7.20
CA ASP A 23 -18.21 -8.54 6.24
C ASP A 23 -16.96 -9.35 6.56
N ARG A 24 -16.06 -8.85 7.44
CA ARG A 24 -14.82 -9.50 7.89
C ARG A 24 -13.89 -9.93 6.75
N THR A 25 -14.04 -9.28 5.60
CA THR A 25 -13.31 -9.65 4.38
C THR A 25 -11.93 -9.00 4.35
N VAL A 26 -10.92 -9.82 4.07
CA VAL A 26 -9.54 -9.38 3.85
C VAL A 26 -8.87 -10.21 2.76
N TYR A 27 -7.97 -9.61 2.03
CA TYR A 27 -7.17 -10.24 0.99
C TYR A 27 -5.69 -10.19 1.38
N ALA A 28 -4.97 -11.26 1.07
CA ALA A 28 -3.53 -11.39 1.26
C ALA A 28 -2.86 -11.72 -0.07
N ALA A 29 -2.02 -10.82 -0.55
CA ALA A 29 -1.14 -11.03 -1.69
C ALA A 29 0.12 -11.77 -1.21
N ARG A 30 0.41 -12.94 -1.80
CA ARG A 30 1.48 -13.83 -1.38
C ARG A 30 2.35 -14.30 -2.55
N ALA A 31 3.47 -14.91 -2.21
CA ALA A 31 4.34 -15.53 -3.20
C ALA A 31 3.64 -16.66 -3.98
N THR A 32 2.70 -17.35 -3.37
CA THR A 32 1.93 -18.43 -4.01
C THR A 32 0.63 -17.97 -4.66
N GLY A 33 0.20 -16.72 -4.50
CA GLY A 33 -1.00 -16.16 -5.11
C GLY A 33 -1.76 -15.17 -4.25
N LEU A 34 -3.02 -14.98 -4.58
CA LEU A 34 -3.94 -14.18 -3.77
C LEU A 34 -4.82 -15.09 -2.93
N TYR A 35 -4.99 -14.73 -1.67
CA TYR A 35 -5.86 -15.43 -0.73
C TYR A 35 -6.91 -14.48 -0.18
N ARG A 36 -8.09 -15.02 0.11
CA ARG A 36 -9.22 -14.32 0.71
C ARG A 36 -9.61 -14.97 2.02
N SER A 37 -9.88 -14.16 3.02
CA SER A 37 -10.54 -14.54 4.27
C SER A 37 -11.86 -13.76 4.42
N THR A 38 -12.87 -14.40 5.04
CA THR A 38 -14.16 -13.78 5.42
C THR A 38 -14.49 -14.03 6.89
N ASP A 39 -13.47 -14.37 7.68
CA ASP A 39 -13.58 -14.72 9.11
C ASP A 39 -12.49 -14.02 9.95
N CYS A 40 -12.14 -12.80 9.59
CA CYS A 40 -11.10 -11.99 10.26
C CYS A 40 -9.68 -12.55 10.11
N GLY A 41 -9.37 -13.28 9.06
CA GLY A 41 -8.05 -13.90 8.85
C GLY A 41 -7.85 -15.23 9.59
N ALA A 42 -8.91 -15.80 10.19
CA ALA A 42 -8.82 -17.10 10.86
C ALA A 42 -8.63 -18.26 9.89
N SER A 43 -9.21 -18.14 8.69
CA SER A 43 -8.98 -19.10 7.59
C SER A 43 -8.81 -18.36 6.26
N TRP A 44 -8.04 -18.97 5.35
CA TRP A 44 -7.71 -18.41 4.05
C TRP A 44 -8.03 -19.38 2.93
N GLN A 45 -8.60 -18.87 1.86
CA GLN A 45 -8.92 -19.62 0.66
C GLN A 45 -8.20 -19.00 -0.54
N PRO A 46 -7.64 -19.80 -1.47
CA PRO A 46 -7.13 -19.29 -2.73
C PRO A 46 -8.21 -18.52 -3.47
N ALA A 47 -7.87 -17.33 -3.99
CA ALA A 47 -8.84 -16.46 -4.65
C ALA A 47 -8.94 -16.69 -6.15
N TYR A 48 -7.89 -17.28 -6.78
CA TYR A 48 -7.79 -17.40 -8.23
C TYR A 48 -8.38 -18.67 -8.85
N ASP A 49 -9.23 -19.41 -8.14
CA ASP A 49 -9.83 -20.65 -8.64
C ASP A 49 -10.55 -20.47 -10.00
N SER A 50 -11.19 -19.32 -10.21
CA SER A 50 -11.88 -19.00 -11.47
C SER A 50 -10.95 -18.84 -12.69
N LEU A 51 -9.64 -18.61 -12.46
CA LEU A 51 -8.65 -18.46 -13.53
C LEU A 51 -8.09 -19.79 -14.03
N ALA A 52 -8.34 -20.89 -13.30
CA ALA A 52 -7.84 -22.23 -13.62
C ALA A 52 -6.32 -22.25 -13.98
N LEU A 53 -5.53 -21.55 -13.17
CA LEU A 53 -4.08 -21.39 -13.38
C LEU A 53 -3.37 -22.76 -13.33
N GLN A 54 -2.32 -22.92 -14.15
CA GLN A 54 -1.51 -24.15 -14.18
C GLN A 54 -0.32 -24.10 -13.21
N SER A 55 -0.02 -22.92 -12.66
CA SER A 55 1.05 -22.67 -11.69
C SER A 55 0.67 -21.48 -10.81
N ASP A 56 1.36 -21.33 -9.70
CA ASP A 56 1.21 -20.21 -8.80
C ASP A 56 1.45 -18.88 -9.54
N LEU A 57 0.65 -17.88 -9.22
CA LEU A 57 0.78 -16.53 -9.73
C LEU A 57 1.19 -15.61 -8.59
N VAL A 58 2.49 -15.33 -8.48
CA VAL A 58 3.02 -14.39 -7.48
C VAL A 58 2.23 -13.09 -7.52
N THR A 59 1.59 -12.76 -6.41
CA THR A 59 0.80 -11.56 -6.26
C THR A 59 1.52 -10.62 -5.31
N SER A 60 1.99 -9.49 -5.84
CA SER A 60 2.87 -8.55 -5.13
C SER A 60 2.14 -7.39 -4.46
N ALA A 61 0.93 -7.08 -4.92
CA ALA A 61 0.11 -6.00 -4.39
C ALA A 61 -1.36 -6.37 -4.41
N VAL A 62 -2.14 -5.81 -3.49
CA VAL A 62 -3.60 -5.93 -3.47
C VAL A 62 -4.22 -4.65 -2.94
N ALA A 63 -5.32 -4.22 -3.54
CA ALA A 63 -6.12 -3.10 -3.07
C ALA A 63 -7.61 -3.39 -3.24
N VAL A 64 -8.40 -2.89 -2.29
CA VAL A 64 -9.86 -3.00 -2.27
C VAL A 64 -10.45 -1.63 -2.52
N SER A 65 -11.49 -1.55 -3.33
CA SER A 65 -12.20 -0.29 -3.63
C SER A 65 -12.68 0.40 -2.37
N PRO A 66 -12.57 1.73 -2.26
CA PRO A 66 -13.19 2.46 -1.16
C PRO A 66 -14.74 2.35 -1.14
N ASP A 67 -15.37 2.02 -2.29
CA ASP A 67 -16.82 1.72 -2.40
C ASP A 67 -17.10 0.21 -2.51
N PHE A 68 -16.28 -0.62 -1.90
CA PHE A 68 -16.38 -2.09 -2.01
C PHE A 68 -17.78 -2.64 -1.70
N VAL A 69 -18.51 -2.00 -0.80
CA VAL A 69 -19.90 -2.39 -0.50
C VAL A 69 -20.80 -2.26 -1.73
N GLY A 70 -20.58 -1.20 -2.53
CA GLY A 70 -21.35 -0.92 -3.74
C GLY A 70 -20.84 -1.64 -4.97
N ASP A 71 -19.52 -1.61 -5.23
CA ASP A 71 -18.92 -2.07 -6.49
C ASP A 71 -18.21 -3.42 -6.41
N ARG A 72 -17.92 -3.91 -5.20
CA ARG A 72 -17.24 -5.19 -4.93
C ARG A 72 -15.91 -5.37 -5.65
N THR A 73 -15.23 -4.26 -5.96
CA THR A 73 -13.99 -4.25 -6.76
C THR A 73 -12.76 -4.54 -5.92
N VAL A 74 -11.92 -5.44 -6.42
CA VAL A 74 -10.59 -5.76 -5.89
C VAL A 74 -9.61 -5.81 -7.04
N PHE A 75 -8.44 -5.17 -6.86
CA PHE A 75 -7.32 -5.26 -7.78
C PHE A 75 -6.16 -5.98 -7.12
N ALA A 76 -5.51 -6.85 -7.86
CA ALA A 76 -4.32 -7.55 -7.43
C ALA A 76 -3.23 -7.40 -8.51
N GLY A 77 -2.05 -6.97 -8.07
CA GLY A 77 -0.90 -6.75 -8.93
C GLY A 77 -0.02 -7.99 -9.01
N CYS A 78 0.42 -8.32 -10.21
CA CYS A 78 1.34 -9.43 -10.45
C CYS A 78 2.41 -9.03 -11.48
N SER A 79 3.27 -9.97 -11.85
CA SER A 79 4.21 -9.74 -12.94
C SER A 79 3.47 -9.65 -14.28
N GLY A 80 3.61 -8.51 -14.96
CA GLY A 80 3.07 -8.26 -16.29
C GLY A 80 1.60 -7.88 -16.36
N GLY A 81 0.90 -7.71 -15.22
CA GLY A 81 -0.50 -7.38 -15.25
C GLY A 81 -1.18 -7.10 -13.93
N VAL A 82 -2.46 -6.82 -14.07
CA VAL A 82 -3.39 -6.66 -12.95
C VAL A 82 -4.48 -7.72 -13.08
N VAL A 83 -4.84 -8.33 -11.98
CA VAL A 83 -5.96 -9.24 -11.90
C VAL A 83 -7.10 -8.50 -11.19
N CYS A 84 -8.24 -8.36 -11.85
CA CYS A 84 -9.38 -7.58 -11.36
C CYS A 84 -10.57 -8.47 -11.05
N SER A 85 -11.23 -8.21 -9.92
CA SER A 85 -12.52 -8.76 -9.57
C SER A 85 -13.53 -7.63 -9.35
N TYR A 86 -14.78 -7.86 -9.74
CA TYR A 86 -15.92 -6.94 -9.56
C TYR A 86 -17.08 -7.60 -8.78
N ASP A 87 -16.79 -8.73 -8.11
CA ASP A 87 -17.76 -9.54 -7.38
C ASP A 87 -17.20 -10.06 -6.03
N ALA A 88 -16.34 -9.23 -5.41
CA ALA A 88 -15.66 -9.53 -4.16
C ALA A 88 -14.78 -10.79 -4.22
N GLY A 89 -14.09 -10.99 -5.34
CA GLY A 89 -13.11 -12.07 -5.51
C GLY A 89 -13.71 -13.44 -5.82
N GLN A 90 -14.96 -13.51 -6.32
CA GLN A 90 -15.54 -14.77 -6.78
C GLN A 90 -15.06 -15.12 -8.18
N THR A 91 -14.97 -14.12 -9.06
CA THR A 91 -14.38 -14.27 -10.39
C THR A 91 -13.32 -13.20 -10.66
N TRP A 92 -12.36 -13.55 -11.49
CA TRP A 92 -11.21 -12.71 -11.79
C TRP A 92 -10.96 -12.57 -13.28
N HIS A 93 -10.47 -11.40 -13.68
CA HIS A 93 -10.11 -11.06 -15.06
C HIS A 93 -8.67 -10.59 -15.10
N VAL A 94 -7.86 -11.16 -15.97
CA VAL A 94 -6.46 -10.75 -16.16
C VAL A 94 -6.38 -9.64 -17.20
N ILE A 95 -5.76 -8.52 -16.83
CA ILE A 95 -5.50 -7.40 -17.72
C ILE A 95 -3.99 -7.25 -17.85
N ALA A 96 -3.48 -7.63 -19.01
CA ALA A 96 -2.06 -7.52 -19.32
C ALA A 96 -1.63 -6.06 -19.47
N LEU A 97 -0.52 -5.70 -18.85
CA LEU A 97 0.16 -4.43 -19.11
C LEU A 97 0.99 -4.53 -20.39
N PRO A 98 1.25 -3.40 -21.08
CA PRO A 98 2.16 -3.39 -22.22
C PRO A 98 3.52 -4.01 -21.89
N THR A 99 4.10 -4.73 -22.83
CA THR A 99 5.42 -5.37 -22.69
C THR A 99 6.57 -4.35 -22.67
N PRO A 100 7.67 -4.65 -21.95
CA PRO A 100 8.00 -5.89 -21.23
C PRO A 100 7.15 -6.05 -19.95
N PRO A 101 6.94 -7.30 -19.47
CA PRO A 101 6.21 -7.52 -18.23
C PRO A 101 6.98 -6.95 -17.05
N SER A 102 6.40 -5.99 -16.37
CA SER A 102 6.92 -5.39 -15.15
C SER A 102 6.13 -5.85 -13.93
N ILE A 103 6.75 -5.94 -12.78
CA ILE A 103 6.07 -6.29 -11.54
C ILE A 103 5.27 -5.08 -11.06
N VAL A 104 4.00 -5.26 -10.78
CA VAL A 104 3.18 -4.26 -10.11
C VAL A 104 3.57 -4.20 -8.63
N SER A 105 4.14 -3.09 -8.20
CA SER A 105 4.65 -2.89 -6.84
C SER A 105 3.60 -2.35 -5.86
N CYS A 106 2.70 -1.51 -6.35
CA CYS A 106 1.66 -0.89 -5.53
C CYS A 106 0.42 -0.55 -6.35
N LEU A 107 -0.71 -0.41 -5.66
CA LEU A 107 -2.02 -0.08 -6.21
C LEU A 107 -2.68 0.98 -5.35
N ALA A 108 -3.35 1.95 -5.96
CA ALA A 108 -4.09 2.99 -5.25
C ALA A 108 -5.38 3.33 -6.00
N PHE A 109 -6.48 3.41 -5.26
CA PHE A 109 -7.76 3.88 -5.77
C PHE A 109 -7.91 5.38 -5.54
N SER A 110 -8.63 6.06 -6.44
CA SER A 110 -9.15 7.39 -6.14
C SER A 110 -10.04 7.34 -4.89
N PRO A 111 -9.96 8.29 -3.96
CA PRO A 111 -10.93 8.41 -2.87
C PRO A 111 -12.39 8.53 -3.35
N CYS A 112 -12.59 9.02 -4.58
CA CYS A 112 -13.90 9.16 -5.23
C CYS A 112 -14.15 8.09 -6.32
N TYR A 113 -13.55 6.90 -6.18
CA TYR A 113 -13.59 5.84 -7.17
C TYR A 113 -15.01 5.43 -7.59
N ALA A 114 -15.98 5.52 -6.68
CA ALA A 114 -17.40 5.29 -6.99
C ALA A 114 -17.88 6.16 -8.16
N ASP A 115 -17.43 7.41 -8.21
CA ASP A 115 -17.85 8.41 -9.18
C ASP A 115 -16.94 8.47 -10.42
N ASP A 116 -15.61 8.46 -10.19
CA ASP A 116 -14.63 8.73 -11.24
C ASP A 116 -14.04 7.46 -11.88
N GLY A 117 -14.12 6.31 -11.22
CA GLY A 117 -13.55 5.05 -11.68
C GLY A 117 -12.03 5.07 -11.87
N ILE A 118 -11.33 6.01 -11.22
CA ILE A 118 -9.89 6.22 -11.38
C ILE A 118 -9.11 5.34 -10.40
N ALA A 119 -8.09 4.66 -10.93
CA ALA A 119 -7.11 3.95 -10.13
C ALA A 119 -5.71 4.11 -10.72
N PHE A 120 -4.72 3.91 -9.88
CA PHE A 120 -3.30 3.96 -10.24
C PHE A 120 -2.61 2.68 -9.84
N LEU A 121 -1.54 2.35 -10.55
CA LEU A 121 -0.57 1.35 -10.12
C LEU A 121 0.84 1.85 -10.40
N GLY A 122 1.74 1.46 -9.53
CA GLY A 122 3.18 1.60 -9.71
C GLY A 122 3.80 0.28 -10.13
N THR A 123 4.91 0.36 -10.84
CA THR A 123 5.67 -0.80 -11.29
C THR A 123 7.15 -0.66 -10.96
N MET A 124 7.85 -1.79 -10.92
CA MET A 124 9.28 -1.82 -10.61
C MET A 124 10.19 -1.33 -11.75
N GLU A 125 9.65 -1.15 -12.98
CA GLU A 125 10.50 -0.82 -14.13
C GLU A 125 9.84 0.13 -15.14
N ASP A 126 8.50 0.27 -15.10
CA ASP A 126 7.73 0.96 -16.15
C ASP A 126 7.02 2.23 -15.64
N GLY A 127 7.20 2.60 -14.36
CA GLY A 127 6.61 3.79 -13.77
C GLY A 127 5.17 3.61 -13.36
N VAL A 128 4.37 4.66 -13.57
CA VAL A 128 2.96 4.74 -13.17
C VAL A 128 2.03 4.46 -14.33
N TYR A 129 1.03 3.63 -14.07
CA TYR A 129 -0.12 3.45 -14.95
C TYR A 129 -1.38 3.99 -14.27
N ARG A 130 -2.30 4.46 -15.08
CA ARG A 130 -3.61 4.96 -14.66
C ARG A 130 -4.71 4.28 -15.44
N SER A 131 -5.75 3.88 -14.74
CA SER A 131 -7.05 3.53 -15.29
C SER A 131 -8.05 4.67 -15.02
N ALA A 132 -8.99 4.87 -15.93
CA ALA A 132 -10.13 5.78 -15.78
C ALA A 132 -11.45 5.10 -16.21
N ASP A 133 -11.46 3.79 -16.26
CA ASP A 133 -12.57 2.95 -16.69
C ASP A 133 -12.79 1.77 -15.74
N ARG A 134 -12.58 2.01 -14.45
CA ARG A 134 -12.72 1.03 -13.37
C ARG A 134 -11.79 -0.17 -13.52
N GLY A 135 -10.55 0.05 -14.00
CA GLY A 135 -9.54 -0.98 -14.13
C GLY A 135 -9.65 -1.83 -15.39
N GLN A 136 -10.58 -1.53 -16.33
CA GLN A 136 -10.74 -2.31 -17.57
C GLN A 136 -9.58 -2.10 -18.54
N SER A 137 -8.95 -0.93 -18.51
CA SER A 137 -7.72 -0.66 -19.24
C SER A 137 -6.77 0.24 -18.44
N TRP A 138 -5.48 0.12 -18.76
CA TRP A 138 -4.40 0.85 -18.08
C TRP A 138 -3.48 1.52 -19.07
N ALA A 139 -3.22 2.80 -18.88
CA ALA A 139 -2.33 3.59 -19.72
C ALA A 139 -1.15 4.13 -18.90
N ARG A 140 0.04 4.11 -19.50
CA ARG A 140 1.27 4.63 -18.87
C ARG A 140 1.26 6.15 -18.84
N TRP A 141 1.49 6.74 -17.66
CA TRP A 141 1.43 8.18 -17.42
C TRP A 141 2.68 8.67 -16.71
N ASN A 142 3.81 8.75 -17.43
CA ASN A 142 5.16 8.98 -16.89
C ASN A 142 5.79 10.32 -17.31
N PHE A 143 5.03 11.25 -17.93
CA PHE A 143 5.64 12.50 -18.36
C PHE A 143 6.21 13.28 -17.17
N GLY A 144 7.55 13.47 -17.13
CA GLY A 144 8.28 14.09 -16.03
C GLY A 144 8.61 13.18 -14.84
N LEU A 145 8.23 11.91 -14.87
CA LEU A 145 8.68 10.88 -13.94
C LEU A 145 9.99 10.30 -14.49
N PHE A 146 11.12 10.70 -13.89
CA PHE A 146 12.44 10.30 -14.37
C PHE A 146 12.94 8.97 -13.76
N ASP A 147 12.37 8.58 -12.62
CA ASP A 147 12.59 7.29 -12.02
C ASP A 147 11.35 6.42 -12.16
N LEU A 148 11.48 5.31 -12.88
CA LEU A 148 10.39 4.41 -13.21
C LEU A 148 10.23 3.25 -12.22
N ARG A 149 11.06 3.18 -11.18
CA ARG A 149 10.93 2.25 -10.07
C ARG A 149 10.02 2.84 -9.00
N VAL A 150 8.73 2.65 -9.15
CA VAL A 150 7.71 3.15 -8.23
C VAL A 150 7.49 2.11 -7.14
N LEU A 151 7.71 2.49 -5.89
CA LEU A 151 7.60 1.61 -4.73
C LEU A 151 6.32 1.86 -3.93
N ALA A 152 5.87 3.13 -3.90
CA ALA A 152 4.66 3.53 -3.19
C ALA A 152 3.86 4.55 -3.99
N LEU A 153 2.55 4.52 -3.83
CA LEU A 153 1.61 5.52 -4.37
C LEU A 153 0.63 5.93 -3.28
N ASP A 154 0.34 7.22 -3.19
CA ASP A 154 -0.76 7.72 -2.38
C ASP A 154 -1.40 8.96 -3.03
N LEU A 155 -2.68 9.19 -2.74
CA LEU A 155 -3.47 10.24 -3.33
C LEU A 155 -3.92 11.23 -2.27
N SER A 156 -4.10 12.50 -2.69
CA SER A 156 -4.80 13.48 -1.87
C SER A 156 -6.21 12.99 -1.54
N PRO A 157 -6.68 13.10 -0.29
CA PRO A 157 -8.08 12.86 0.03
C PRO A 157 -9.07 13.73 -0.76
N ASP A 158 -8.61 14.91 -1.22
CA ASP A 158 -9.38 15.82 -2.08
C ASP A 158 -9.05 15.67 -3.58
N PHE A 159 -8.63 14.47 -3.99
CA PHE A 159 -8.17 14.17 -5.35
C PHE A 159 -9.14 14.61 -6.44
N SER A 160 -10.45 14.54 -6.19
CA SER A 160 -11.47 14.99 -7.14
C SER A 160 -11.38 16.48 -7.51
N HIS A 161 -10.77 17.31 -6.65
CA HIS A 161 -10.60 18.75 -6.86
C HIS A 161 -9.17 19.14 -7.19
N ASP A 162 -8.18 18.53 -6.50
CA ASP A 162 -6.77 18.93 -6.61
C ASP A 162 -5.94 18.05 -7.54
N GLU A 163 -6.50 16.92 -7.98
CA GLU A 163 -5.86 15.92 -8.85
C GLU A 163 -4.45 15.52 -8.36
N THR A 164 -4.19 15.59 -7.04
CA THR A 164 -2.85 15.37 -6.49
C THR A 164 -2.58 13.89 -6.21
N VAL A 165 -1.46 13.39 -6.77
CA VAL A 165 -0.93 12.04 -6.57
C VAL A 165 0.54 12.13 -6.21
N PHE A 166 0.98 11.29 -5.29
CA PHE A 166 2.38 11.13 -4.91
C PHE A 166 2.89 9.76 -5.33
N ALA A 167 4.13 9.71 -5.80
CA ALA A 167 4.85 8.49 -6.12
C ALA A 167 6.18 8.47 -5.38
N GLY A 168 6.37 7.49 -4.52
CA GLY A 168 7.64 7.16 -3.90
C GLY A 168 8.43 6.23 -4.82
N THR A 169 9.68 6.57 -5.07
CA THR A 169 10.55 5.85 -6.00
C THR A 169 11.89 5.51 -5.33
N GLU A 170 12.74 4.81 -6.07
CA GLU A 170 14.09 4.48 -5.61
C GLU A 170 14.95 5.74 -5.38
N THR A 171 14.68 6.85 -6.08
CA THR A 171 15.48 8.07 -6.02
C THR A 171 14.78 9.23 -5.30
N GLY A 172 13.56 9.07 -4.81
CA GLY A 172 12.84 10.10 -4.07
C GLY A 172 11.34 10.13 -4.32
N ILE A 173 10.71 11.28 -4.07
CA ILE A 173 9.27 11.47 -4.21
C ILE A 173 8.97 12.34 -5.43
N TYR A 174 7.97 11.93 -6.20
CA TYR A 174 7.38 12.73 -7.27
C TYR A 174 5.94 13.09 -6.93
N ILE A 175 5.54 14.29 -7.34
CA ILE A 175 4.15 14.76 -7.22
C ILE A 175 3.57 15.05 -8.60
N SER A 176 2.35 14.63 -8.82
CA SER A 176 1.47 15.11 -9.90
C SER A 176 0.34 15.93 -9.30
N LYS A 177 -0.01 17.05 -9.95
CA LYS A 177 -1.20 17.87 -9.68
C LYS A 177 -2.11 17.93 -10.89
N SER A 178 -2.12 16.85 -11.64
CA SER A 178 -2.87 16.73 -12.90
C SER A 178 -3.37 15.29 -13.09
N GLY A 179 -3.70 14.59 -12.01
CA GLY A 179 -4.20 13.21 -12.04
C GLY A 179 -3.21 12.23 -12.70
N GLY A 180 -1.90 12.44 -12.52
CA GLY A 180 -0.85 11.59 -13.08
C GLY A 180 -0.37 12.02 -14.48
N ARG A 181 -0.97 13.05 -15.14
CA ARG A 181 -0.58 13.46 -16.51
C ARG A 181 0.85 13.98 -16.58
N SER A 182 1.32 14.64 -15.52
CA SER A 182 2.69 15.15 -15.43
C SER A 182 3.21 15.07 -14.01
N TRP A 183 4.48 14.75 -13.88
CA TRP A 183 5.17 14.57 -12.62
C TRP A 183 6.33 15.54 -12.48
N ARG A 184 6.65 15.90 -11.24
CA ARG A 184 7.84 16.65 -10.90
C ARG A 184 8.43 16.10 -9.59
N PRO A 185 9.77 16.08 -9.44
CA PRO A 185 10.37 15.67 -8.20
C PRO A 185 10.07 16.67 -7.09
N LEU A 186 9.97 16.19 -5.86
CA LEU A 186 10.03 16.99 -4.65
C LEU A 186 11.48 17.06 -4.16
N SER A 187 11.82 18.17 -3.48
CA SER A 187 13.14 18.34 -2.91
C SER A 187 13.24 17.59 -1.58
N LEU A 188 13.76 16.37 -1.62
CA LEU A 188 14.12 15.59 -0.45
C LEU A 188 15.64 15.65 -0.22
N PRO A 189 16.13 15.48 1.04
CA PRO A 189 17.53 15.14 1.29
C PRO A 189 17.91 13.83 0.58
N ASP A 190 19.12 13.77 0.01
CA ASP A 190 19.59 12.60 -0.75
C ASP A 190 19.56 11.30 0.08
N GLU A 191 19.79 11.41 1.40
CA GLU A 191 19.74 10.28 2.32
C GLU A 191 18.31 9.73 2.57
N ALA A 192 17.26 10.44 2.15
CA ALA A 192 15.87 10.04 2.35
C ALA A 192 15.35 9.04 1.29
N ALA A 193 16.15 8.66 0.33
CA ALA A 193 15.77 7.65 -0.68
C ALA A 193 16.43 6.29 -0.38
N PRO A 194 15.87 5.15 -0.81
CA PRO A 194 14.56 4.93 -1.48
C PRO A 194 13.34 5.20 -0.59
N ILE A 195 12.19 5.49 -1.22
CA ILE A 195 10.91 5.72 -0.53
C ILE A 195 10.05 4.47 -0.64
N LEU A 196 9.89 3.76 0.47
CA LEU A 196 9.19 2.48 0.52
C LEU A 196 7.71 2.63 0.81
N SER A 197 7.33 3.68 1.56
CA SER A 197 5.94 3.94 1.93
C SER A 197 5.62 5.42 1.93
N LEU A 198 4.37 5.76 1.63
CA LEU A 198 3.84 7.12 1.65
C LEU A 198 2.53 7.12 2.43
N ALA A 199 2.26 8.23 3.09
CA ALA A 199 0.97 8.48 3.72
C ALA A 199 0.62 9.96 3.66
N VAL A 200 -0.53 10.28 3.08
CA VAL A 200 -1.06 11.65 2.95
C VAL A 200 -2.10 11.89 4.02
N SER A 201 -1.98 13.00 4.77
CA SER A 201 -2.95 13.37 5.80
C SER A 201 -4.37 13.41 5.26
N SER A 202 -5.34 12.93 6.04
CA SER A 202 -6.77 13.08 5.72
C SER A 202 -7.19 14.55 5.62
N GLY A 203 -6.47 15.47 6.30
CA GLY A 203 -6.62 16.92 6.23
C GLY A 203 -5.72 17.62 5.21
N PHE A 204 -5.06 16.91 4.30
CA PHE A 204 -4.00 17.43 3.41
C PHE A 204 -4.34 18.73 2.67
N ALA A 205 -5.59 18.92 2.27
CA ALA A 205 -6.05 20.15 1.64
C ALA A 205 -5.81 21.39 2.53
N HIS A 206 -5.81 21.21 3.86
CA HIS A 206 -5.69 22.28 4.86
C HIS A 206 -4.30 22.32 5.51
N ASP A 207 -3.79 21.15 5.94
CA ASP A 207 -2.56 21.04 6.72
C ASP A 207 -1.31 20.81 5.85
N GLY A 208 -1.48 20.27 4.64
CA GLY A 208 -0.39 19.96 3.72
C GLY A 208 0.58 18.89 4.23
N VAL A 209 0.14 18.06 5.19
CA VAL A 209 1.00 17.08 5.84
C VAL A 209 1.05 15.78 5.05
N LEU A 210 2.27 15.25 4.90
CA LEU A 210 2.53 13.93 4.34
C LEU A 210 3.78 13.33 4.97
N TRP A 211 3.80 11.99 5.03
CA TRP A 211 4.91 11.21 5.56
C TRP A 211 5.49 10.31 4.47
N ALA A 212 6.79 10.04 4.61
CA ALA A 212 7.54 9.16 3.73
C ALA A 212 8.42 8.22 4.55
N GLY A 213 8.15 6.93 4.45
CA GLY A 213 8.98 5.89 5.01
C GLY A 213 10.08 5.50 4.03
N THR A 214 11.31 5.38 4.53
CA THR A 214 12.52 5.15 3.75
C THR A 214 13.12 3.78 4.03
N ASP A 215 14.08 3.39 3.19
CA ASP A 215 14.78 2.11 3.35
C ASP A 215 15.74 2.08 4.56
N SER A 216 16.33 3.20 4.93
CA SER A 216 17.41 3.18 5.95
C SER A 216 17.44 4.37 6.89
N THR A 217 16.70 5.44 6.60
CA THR A 217 16.75 6.68 7.37
C THR A 217 15.47 6.98 8.14
N GLY A 218 14.58 5.98 8.21
CA GLY A 218 13.35 6.05 8.99
C GLY A 218 12.24 6.83 8.30
N LEU A 219 11.53 7.62 9.09
CA LEU A 219 10.36 8.37 8.65
C LEU A 219 10.68 9.85 8.46
N TRP A 220 10.23 10.40 7.35
CA TRP A 220 10.29 11.82 7.05
C TRP A 220 8.89 12.41 6.97
N VAL A 221 8.73 13.64 7.43
CA VAL A 221 7.46 14.38 7.42
C VAL A 221 7.64 15.75 6.79
N SER A 222 6.68 16.13 5.96
CA SER A 222 6.49 17.47 5.44
C SER A 222 5.15 18.02 5.94
N ALA A 223 5.12 19.31 6.33
CA ALA A 223 3.90 20.02 6.70
C ALA A 223 3.62 21.21 5.74
N ASP A 224 4.21 21.18 4.54
CA ASP A 224 4.09 22.27 3.56
C ASP A 224 3.92 21.74 2.11
N ARG A 225 3.26 20.57 1.99
CA ARG A 225 3.00 19.88 0.70
C ARG A 225 4.27 19.43 0.00
N GLY A 226 5.26 18.93 0.78
CA GLY A 226 6.50 18.37 0.26
C GLY A 226 7.55 19.42 -0.16
N LYS A 227 7.44 20.67 0.28
CA LYS A 227 8.47 21.68 -0.03
C LYS A 227 9.68 21.57 0.89
N THR A 228 9.45 21.29 2.18
CA THR A 228 10.49 21.01 3.15
C THR A 228 10.19 19.75 3.94
N TRP A 229 11.24 19.09 4.41
CA TRP A 229 11.14 17.80 5.10
C TRP A 229 11.98 17.80 6.37
N ARG A 230 11.47 17.15 7.40
CA ARG A 230 12.20 16.86 8.63
C ARG A 230 12.07 15.37 8.97
N ARG A 231 13.03 14.81 9.67
CA ARG A 231 12.91 13.46 10.25
C ARG A 231 11.86 13.46 11.35
N SER A 232 11.13 12.37 11.45
CA SER A 232 10.14 12.09 12.48
C SER A 232 10.72 11.02 13.42
N GLY A 233 10.58 11.20 14.75
CA GLY A 233 11.03 10.20 15.74
C GLY A 233 12.53 9.88 15.69
N ALA A 234 13.39 10.89 15.73
CA ALA A 234 14.76 10.89 15.23
C ALA A 234 15.72 9.79 15.76
N GLU A 235 15.50 9.16 16.89
CA GLU A 235 16.39 8.14 17.43
C GLU A 235 15.79 6.72 17.33
N GLU A 236 14.47 6.58 17.42
CA GLU A 236 13.78 5.30 17.45
C GLU A 236 13.45 4.71 16.08
N LEU A 237 13.51 5.54 15.01
CA LEU A 237 13.14 5.16 13.66
C LEU A 237 14.28 5.33 12.65
N GLN A 238 15.50 4.93 12.98
CA GLN A 238 16.61 4.88 11.99
C GLN A 238 16.69 3.52 11.29
N VAL A 239 15.54 3.02 10.85
CA VAL A 239 15.37 1.69 10.26
C VAL A 239 14.50 1.79 9.01
N SER A 240 14.39 0.74 8.25
CA SER A 240 13.47 0.67 7.13
C SER A 240 12.00 0.78 7.60
N VAL A 241 11.21 1.63 6.92
CA VAL A 241 9.77 1.81 7.18
C VAL A 241 9.00 1.37 5.94
N ASN A 242 8.54 0.12 5.96
CA ASN A 242 7.97 -0.57 4.80
C ASN A 242 6.50 -0.23 4.56
N ALA A 243 5.74 0.10 5.60
CA ALA A 243 4.36 0.52 5.49
C ALA A 243 4.00 1.58 6.53
N LEU A 244 3.07 2.45 6.16
CA LEU A 244 2.50 3.49 7.02
C LEU A 244 0.99 3.44 6.94
N ILE A 245 0.33 3.52 8.09
CA ILE A 245 -1.13 3.67 8.20
C ILE A 245 -1.39 4.91 9.04
N ILE A 246 -2.32 5.75 8.58
CA ILE A 246 -2.79 6.93 9.31
C ILE A 246 -4.20 6.67 9.82
N SER A 247 -4.46 7.07 11.06
CA SER A 247 -5.80 7.06 11.61
C SER A 247 -6.60 8.27 11.14
N ASP A 248 -7.83 8.04 10.69
CA ASP A 248 -8.79 9.11 10.30
C ASP A 248 -9.43 9.83 11.50
N GLN A 249 -9.02 9.53 12.73
CA GLN A 249 -9.62 10.11 13.93
C GLN A 249 -9.06 11.51 14.23
N SER A 250 -9.95 12.47 14.13
CA SER A 250 -9.92 13.87 14.56
C SER A 250 -8.59 14.63 14.61
N SER A 251 -8.62 15.75 13.98
CA SER A 251 -7.72 16.85 13.68
C SER A 251 -6.74 17.38 14.74
N THR A 252 -6.53 16.79 15.90
CA THR A 252 -5.60 17.32 16.91
C THR A 252 -4.43 16.41 17.25
N GLU A 253 -4.54 15.11 17.01
CA GLU A 253 -3.45 14.16 17.25
C GLU A 253 -3.57 13.02 16.23
N GLN A 254 -2.93 13.17 15.07
CA GLN A 254 -2.90 12.10 14.06
C GLN A 254 -2.10 10.92 14.59
N GLN A 255 -2.76 9.77 14.67
CA GLN A 255 -2.09 8.53 15.02
C GLN A 255 -1.49 7.89 13.76
N LEU A 256 -0.30 7.34 13.92
CA LEU A 256 0.45 6.67 12.87
C LEU A 256 0.84 5.28 13.34
N LEU A 257 0.68 4.29 12.47
CA LEU A 257 1.24 2.97 12.63
C LEU A 257 2.28 2.74 11.53
N ALA A 258 3.49 2.43 11.93
CA ALA A 258 4.58 2.11 11.02
C ALA A 258 4.93 0.62 11.14
N LEU A 259 5.05 -0.05 10.00
CA LEU A 259 5.72 -1.34 9.90
C LEU A 259 7.18 -1.07 9.57
N ALA A 260 8.04 -1.27 10.56
CA ALA A 260 9.48 -1.13 10.44
C ALA A 260 10.17 -2.50 10.45
N THR A 261 11.45 -2.55 10.12
CA THR A 261 12.24 -3.80 10.18
C THR A 261 12.20 -4.44 11.56
N GLU A 262 12.13 -3.63 12.61
CA GLU A 262 12.12 -4.12 14.00
C GLU A 262 10.70 -4.49 14.51
N GLY A 263 9.66 -4.36 13.68
CA GLY A 263 8.29 -4.67 14.03
C GLY A 263 7.33 -3.49 13.85
N LEU A 264 6.25 -3.48 14.63
CA LEU A 264 5.22 -2.45 14.58
C LEU A 264 5.52 -1.32 15.58
N LEU A 265 5.43 -0.09 15.12
CA LEU A 265 5.62 1.12 15.90
C LEU A 265 4.37 2.01 15.82
N LEU A 266 3.91 2.49 16.96
CA LEU A 266 2.74 3.35 17.10
C LEU A 266 3.15 4.74 17.58
N SER A 267 2.72 5.75 16.86
CA SER A 267 2.75 7.16 17.31
C SER A 267 1.34 7.67 17.55
N ARG A 268 1.16 8.50 18.60
CA ARG A 268 -0.10 9.17 18.93
C ARG A 268 -0.02 10.70 18.84
N ASP A 269 1.09 11.22 18.34
CA ASP A 269 1.42 12.66 18.31
C ASP A 269 1.92 13.12 16.93
N GLY A 270 1.41 12.48 15.87
CA GLY A 270 1.78 12.85 14.49
C GLY A 270 3.18 12.43 14.06
N GLY A 271 3.78 11.48 14.79
CA GLY A 271 5.10 10.95 14.47
C GLY A 271 6.26 11.59 15.27
N ASP A 272 5.96 12.39 16.29
CA ASP A 272 7.01 13.00 17.12
C ASP A 272 7.62 11.99 18.10
N THR A 273 6.78 11.10 18.68
CA THR A 273 7.27 9.98 19.51
C THR A 273 6.66 8.65 19.07
N TRP A 274 7.37 7.55 19.34
CA TRP A 274 7.00 6.21 18.90
C TRP A 274 7.11 5.20 20.04
N THR A 275 6.21 4.24 20.04
CA THR A 275 6.21 3.12 20.99
C THR A 275 6.07 1.81 20.22
N ALA A 276 6.89 0.81 20.59
CA ALA A 276 6.79 -0.52 20.00
C ALA A 276 5.46 -1.19 20.38
N LEU A 277 4.79 -1.75 19.39
CA LEU A 277 3.53 -2.46 19.54
C LEU A 277 3.77 -3.96 19.43
N ALA A 278 3.27 -4.73 20.42
CA ALA A 278 3.39 -6.19 20.44
C ALA A 278 4.85 -6.71 20.31
N ALA A 279 5.84 -5.97 20.80
CA ALA A 279 7.25 -6.25 20.62
C ALA A 279 7.65 -7.68 21.04
N GLU A 280 7.17 -8.17 22.19
CA GLU A 280 7.48 -9.53 22.66
C GLU A 280 6.90 -10.62 21.74
N LEU A 281 5.72 -10.38 21.17
CA LEU A 281 5.07 -11.32 20.24
C LEU A 281 5.77 -11.34 18.88
N LEU A 282 6.25 -10.21 18.42
CA LEU A 282 6.85 -10.05 17.10
C LEU A 282 8.37 -10.25 17.08
N ALA A 283 9.01 -10.39 18.23
CA ALA A 283 10.47 -10.41 18.36
C ALA A 283 11.18 -11.51 17.55
N GLU A 284 10.50 -12.65 17.32
CA GLU A 284 11.05 -13.78 16.55
C GLU A 284 10.29 -13.98 15.21
N LEU A 285 9.45 -13.01 14.84
CA LEU A 285 8.65 -13.07 13.63
C LEU A 285 9.14 -12.00 12.65
N GLU A 286 8.96 -12.27 11.38
CA GLU A 286 9.32 -11.34 10.29
C GLU A 286 8.03 -10.72 9.69
N PRO A 287 7.51 -9.64 10.29
CA PRO A 287 6.33 -8.96 9.78
C PRO A 287 6.66 -8.26 8.45
N SER A 288 5.87 -8.55 7.42
CA SER A 288 6.09 -8.09 6.03
C SER A 288 4.96 -7.21 5.50
N ALA A 289 3.76 -7.30 6.08
CA ALA A 289 2.61 -6.51 5.70
C ALA A 289 1.72 -6.20 6.90
N VAL A 290 0.99 -5.08 6.86
CA VAL A 290 0.04 -4.72 7.92
C VAL A 290 -1.18 -4.01 7.33
N VAL A 291 -2.35 -4.27 7.92
CA VAL A 291 -3.58 -3.51 7.67
C VAL A 291 -4.36 -3.30 8.96
N ALA A 292 -5.00 -2.15 9.10
CA ALA A 292 -5.83 -1.74 10.24
C ALA A 292 -7.29 -1.55 9.79
N PRO A 293 -8.06 -2.62 9.63
CA PRO A 293 -9.37 -2.56 8.96
C PRO A 293 -10.44 -1.77 9.72
N VAL A 294 -10.26 -1.57 11.02
CA VAL A 294 -11.17 -0.80 11.88
C VAL A 294 -10.44 0.32 12.63
N GLY A 295 -9.34 0.79 12.05
CA GLY A 295 -8.47 1.79 12.66
C GLY A 295 -7.35 1.20 13.52
N ILE A 296 -6.37 2.05 13.82
CA ILE A 296 -5.11 1.65 14.47
C ILE A 296 -5.31 1.11 15.89
N GLU A 297 -6.30 1.63 16.62
CA GLU A 297 -6.63 1.20 18.00
C GLU A 297 -7.59 0.00 18.05
N GLY A 298 -7.87 -0.61 16.92
CA GLY A 298 -8.75 -1.76 16.82
C GLY A 298 -7.99 -3.06 16.54
N VAL A 299 -8.50 -3.78 15.55
CA VAL A 299 -7.87 -5.02 15.07
C VAL A 299 -6.82 -4.68 14.02
N LEU A 300 -5.62 -5.21 14.20
CA LEU A 300 -4.56 -5.20 13.20
C LEU A 300 -4.37 -6.61 12.65
N LEU A 301 -4.23 -6.71 11.34
CA LEU A 301 -3.80 -7.95 10.70
C LEU A 301 -2.36 -7.75 10.19
N VAL A 302 -1.48 -8.65 10.60
CA VAL A 302 -0.04 -8.59 10.30
C VAL A 302 0.35 -9.81 9.50
N GLY A 303 0.76 -9.61 8.27
CA GLY A 303 1.32 -10.65 7.41
C GLY A 303 2.79 -10.89 7.73
N LEU A 304 3.21 -12.14 7.65
CA LEU A 304 4.56 -12.59 7.95
C LEU A 304 5.26 -13.13 6.69
N ALA A 305 6.58 -13.18 6.75
CA ALA A 305 7.40 -13.75 5.69
C ALA A 305 7.13 -15.25 5.46
N ASP A 306 6.69 -15.98 6.49
CA ASP A 306 6.35 -17.40 6.40
C ASP A 306 4.91 -17.69 5.92
N GLY A 307 4.17 -16.66 5.48
CA GLY A 307 2.82 -16.77 4.94
C GLY A 307 1.70 -16.72 5.98
N ARG A 308 2.01 -16.73 7.27
CA ARG A 308 0.99 -16.57 8.31
C ARG A 308 0.47 -15.15 8.35
N VAL A 309 -0.76 -15.00 8.81
CA VAL A 309 -1.35 -13.70 9.14
C VAL A 309 -1.80 -13.73 10.59
N LEU A 310 -1.29 -12.80 11.38
CA LEU A 310 -1.64 -12.65 12.78
C LEU A 310 -2.77 -11.62 12.94
N CYS A 311 -3.68 -11.88 13.89
CA CYS A 311 -4.70 -10.93 14.31
C CYS A 311 -4.31 -10.39 15.69
N LEU A 312 -4.02 -9.09 15.76
CA LEU A 312 -3.66 -8.37 16.98
C LEU A 312 -4.80 -7.43 17.39
N THR A 313 -5.04 -7.31 18.68
CA THR A 313 -5.95 -6.29 19.23
C THR A 313 -5.09 -5.30 20.01
N VAL A 314 -5.18 -4.01 19.68
CA VAL A 314 -4.40 -2.91 20.30
C VAL A 314 -5.09 -2.40 21.55
#